data_8395f80f6c271dd338141fd3fac1bfd8
#
_entry.id   8395f80f6c271dd338141fd3fac1bfd8
#
_cell.length_a   1.000
_cell.length_b   1.000
_cell.length_c   1.000
_cell.angle_alpha   90.00
_cell.angle_beta   90.00
_cell.angle_gamma   90.00
#
_symmetry.space_group_name_H-M   'P 1'
#
loop_
_entity.id
_entity.type
_entity.pdbx_description
1 polymer ?
#
loop_
_entity_poly.entity_id
_entity_poly.type
_entity_poly.pdbx_seq_one_letter_code
_entity_poly.pdbx_strand_id
1 'polypeptide(L)'
;MSIQKAVTVKSSPARQRKAKQLEEYVNALQQYRYFLIASITGLPASVLKQSKSLLRQDGSLLKVVKNTVFLIALEKAGKNPKEAEQYLKGQNAVIFTNKNPFSIIFFLDKQKIMREARAGDVATNEIVLPAGNTGIPPGPMISNFNKLGIPTRVQEGSIWIAKDTVVARPGDVISPELAELLTKLGLKPIESKLQIKAIYLDGRIISPKDVELDVKLWRDRLSSAHTQAYNLAFNAALPLPQVLPAIIGKAHMEAIALAAQAGFPAKEAVPMILAKAEAQAKALYEKLKAIKPEL
;
A
#
# COMPACT_ATOMS: atom_id res chain seq x y z
N MET A 1 -69.69 18.32 -2.39
CA MET A 1 -69.30 16.88 -2.36
C MET A 1 -68.39 16.61 -3.53
N SER A 2 -67.07 16.65 -3.26
CA SER A 2 -66.03 16.35 -4.24
C SER A 2 -65.27 15.14 -3.76
N ILE A 3 -65.45 14.04 -4.46
CA ILE A 3 -64.86 12.74 -4.16
C ILE A 3 -63.36 12.79 -4.58
N GLN A 4 -62.46 12.89 -3.61
CA GLN A 4 -61.05 12.63 -3.83
C GLN A 4 -60.86 11.13 -4.09
N LYS A 5 -60.77 10.74 -5.37
CA LYS A 5 -60.29 9.43 -5.77
C LYS A 5 -58.79 9.32 -5.41
N ALA A 6 -58.50 8.70 -4.28
CA ALA A 6 -57.17 8.21 -3.97
C ALA A 6 -56.80 7.12 -4.98
N VAL A 7 -56.04 7.48 -6.00
CA VAL A 7 -55.39 6.53 -6.92
C VAL A 7 -54.31 5.80 -6.15
N THR A 8 -54.61 4.68 -5.54
CA THR A 8 -53.65 3.70 -5.03
C THR A 8 -52.94 3.05 -6.22
N VAL A 9 -51.89 3.70 -6.71
CA VAL A 9 -50.97 3.10 -7.68
C VAL A 9 -50.29 1.94 -6.98
N LYS A 10 -50.74 0.70 -7.26
CA LYS A 10 -50.04 -0.53 -6.87
C LYS A 10 -48.63 -0.44 -7.44
N SER A 11 -47.68 -0.03 -6.61
CA SER A 11 -46.28 0.06 -7.02
C SER A 11 -45.75 -1.33 -7.35
N SER A 12 -45.15 -1.51 -8.52
CA SER A 12 -44.61 -2.80 -8.94
C SER A 12 -43.58 -3.31 -7.85
N PRO A 13 -43.46 -4.64 -7.68
CA PRO A 13 -42.52 -5.21 -6.69
C PRO A 13 -41.08 -4.68 -6.81
N ALA A 14 -40.66 -4.34 -8.04
CA ALA A 14 -39.38 -3.72 -8.31
C ALA A 14 -39.26 -2.29 -7.75
N ARG A 15 -40.35 -1.51 -7.79
CA ARG A 15 -40.40 -0.14 -7.26
C ARG A 15 -40.40 -0.15 -5.72
N GLN A 16 -41.10 -1.11 -5.11
CA GLN A 16 -41.07 -1.29 -3.65
C GLN A 16 -39.69 -1.68 -3.15
N ARG A 17 -38.97 -2.59 -3.84
CA ARG A 17 -37.59 -2.94 -3.51
C ARG A 17 -36.63 -1.76 -3.62
N LYS A 18 -36.79 -0.91 -4.66
CA LYS A 18 -35.98 0.30 -4.80
C LYS A 18 -36.29 1.33 -3.70
N ALA A 19 -37.57 1.49 -3.33
CA ALA A 19 -37.93 2.38 -2.23
C ALA A 19 -37.33 1.95 -0.90
N LYS A 20 -37.41 0.66 -0.58
CA LYS A 20 -36.78 0.09 0.63
C LYS A 20 -35.26 0.28 0.64
N GLN A 21 -34.59 0.03 -0.49
CA GLN A 21 -33.14 0.30 -0.62
C GLN A 21 -32.80 1.78 -0.42
N LEU A 22 -33.64 2.68 -0.95
CA LEU A 22 -33.46 4.12 -0.80
C LEU A 22 -33.53 4.54 0.68
N GLU A 23 -34.54 4.07 1.41
CA GLU A 23 -34.68 4.32 2.85
C GLU A 23 -33.47 3.79 3.64
N GLU A 24 -33.01 2.58 3.32
CA GLU A 24 -31.83 2.00 3.95
C GLU A 24 -30.56 2.82 3.68
N TYR A 25 -30.41 3.41 2.49
CA TYR A 25 -29.25 4.26 2.17
C TYR A 25 -29.35 5.62 2.86
N VAL A 26 -30.53 6.23 2.92
CA VAL A 26 -30.76 7.50 3.62
C VAL A 26 -30.46 7.32 5.11
N ASN A 27 -30.99 6.27 5.74
CA ASN A 27 -30.72 5.97 7.15
C ASN A 27 -29.21 5.75 7.40
N ALA A 28 -28.53 5.02 6.53
CA ALA A 28 -27.09 4.84 6.64
C ALA A 28 -26.32 6.19 6.48
N LEU A 29 -26.72 7.05 5.54
CA LEU A 29 -26.10 8.37 5.34
C LEU A 29 -26.35 9.34 6.50
N GLN A 30 -27.42 9.15 7.28
CA GLN A 30 -27.69 9.92 8.50
C GLN A 30 -26.97 9.37 9.72
N GLN A 31 -26.84 8.05 9.82
CA GLN A 31 -26.22 7.36 10.95
C GLN A 31 -24.68 7.47 10.92
N TYR A 32 -24.07 7.48 9.73
CA TYR A 32 -22.63 7.50 9.54
C TYR A 32 -22.16 8.84 8.99
N ARG A 33 -21.09 9.37 9.59
CA ARG A 33 -20.51 10.66 9.21
C ARG A 33 -19.79 10.60 7.87
N TYR A 34 -19.06 9.53 7.62
CA TYR A 34 -18.22 9.35 6.45
C TYR A 34 -18.66 8.18 5.60
N PHE A 35 -18.41 8.27 4.29
CA PHE A 35 -18.55 7.13 3.41
C PHE A 35 -17.47 7.09 2.34
N LEU A 36 -17.10 5.88 1.92
CA LEU A 36 -16.12 5.63 0.87
C LEU A 36 -16.79 4.89 -0.27
N ILE A 37 -16.52 5.30 -1.50
CA ILE A 37 -17.00 4.62 -2.72
C ILE A 37 -15.88 3.68 -3.18
N ALA A 38 -16.16 2.39 -3.24
CA ALA A 38 -15.24 1.36 -3.70
C ALA A 38 -15.72 0.69 -4.98
N SER A 39 -14.80 0.36 -5.88
CA SER A 39 -15.08 -0.49 -7.04
C SER A 39 -15.13 -1.95 -6.62
N ILE A 40 -16.14 -2.66 -7.10
CA ILE A 40 -16.25 -4.13 -6.96
C ILE A 40 -16.14 -4.84 -8.30
N THR A 41 -15.78 -4.13 -9.37
CA THR A 41 -15.63 -4.69 -10.71
C THR A 41 -14.50 -5.73 -10.70
N GLY A 42 -14.80 -6.94 -11.17
CA GLY A 42 -13.83 -8.05 -11.20
C GLY A 42 -13.57 -8.74 -9.85
N LEU A 43 -14.20 -8.28 -8.75
CA LEU A 43 -14.03 -8.94 -7.45
C LEU A 43 -14.95 -10.17 -7.31
N PRO A 44 -14.43 -11.33 -6.91
CA PRO A 44 -15.24 -12.49 -6.56
C PRO A 44 -16.15 -12.22 -5.36
N ALA A 45 -17.30 -12.88 -5.33
CA ALA A 45 -18.26 -12.75 -4.23
C ALA A 45 -17.66 -13.19 -2.87
N SER A 46 -16.73 -14.15 -2.87
CA SER A 46 -16.00 -14.60 -1.68
C SER A 46 -15.18 -13.48 -1.05
N VAL A 47 -14.43 -12.73 -1.87
CA VAL A 47 -13.61 -11.58 -1.43
C VAL A 47 -14.50 -10.47 -0.85
N LEU A 48 -15.62 -10.17 -1.55
CA LEU A 48 -16.57 -9.17 -1.06
C LEU A 48 -17.20 -9.57 0.30
N LYS A 49 -17.51 -10.87 0.46
CA LYS A 49 -18.07 -11.41 1.72
C LYS A 49 -17.05 -11.30 2.86
N GLN A 50 -15.78 -11.64 2.62
CA GLN A 50 -14.71 -11.52 3.60
C GLN A 50 -14.46 -10.05 3.98
N SER A 51 -14.34 -9.15 2.99
CA SER A 51 -14.21 -7.71 3.24
C SER A 51 -15.36 -7.15 4.05
N LYS A 52 -16.60 -7.60 3.76
CA LYS A 52 -17.79 -7.21 4.53
C LYS A 52 -17.72 -7.68 5.98
N SER A 53 -17.25 -8.90 6.22
CA SER A 53 -17.08 -9.44 7.58
C SER A 53 -16.04 -8.67 8.37
N LEU A 54 -14.89 -8.40 7.76
CA LEU A 54 -13.79 -7.65 8.36
C LEU A 54 -14.19 -6.20 8.71
N LEU A 55 -14.84 -5.51 7.79
CA LEU A 55 -15.31 -4.14 8.01
C LEU A 55 -16.40 -4.07 9.08
N ARG A 56 -17.26 -5.12 9.18
CA ARG A 56 -18.27 -5.20 10.22
C ARG A 56 -17.67 -5.36 11.62
N GLN A 57 -16.59 -6.12 11.76
CA GLN A 57 -15.84 -6.24 13.01
C GLN A 57 -15.24 -4.90 13.45
N ASP A 58 -14.83 -4.09 12.47
CA ASP A 58 -14.31 -2.73 12.72
C ASP A 58 -15.41 -1.67 12.93
N GLY A 59 -16.69 -2.04 12.95
CA GLY A 59 -17.83 -1.13 13.15
C GLY A 59 -18.23 -0.36 11.88
N SER A 60 -17.74 -0.75 10.72
CA SER A 60 -18.08 -0.15 9.43
C SER A 60 -19.07 -1.02 8.65
N LEU A 61 -19.94 -0.38 7.85
CA LEU A 61 -20.96 -1.07 7.09
C LEU A 61 -20.66 -1.02 5.60
N LEU A 62 -20.37 -2.17 4.97
CA LEU A 62 -20.22 -2.27 3.52
C LEU A 62 -21.54 -2.71 2.87
N LYS A 63 -22.05 -1.92 1.93
CA LYS A 63 -23.22 -2.24 1.11
C LYS A 63 -22.90 -2.08 -0.38
N VAL A 64 -23.33 -3.04 -1.20
CA VAL A 64 -23.34 -2.89 -2.66
C VAL A 64 -24.51 -1.99 -3.03
N VAL A 65 -24.25 -0.97 -3.83
CA VAL A 65 -25.26 0.06 -4.16
C VAL A 65 -25.60 0.07 -5.64
N LYS A 66 -26.84 0.43 -5.92
CA LYS A 66 -27.25 0.84 -7.28
C LYS A 66 -26.97 2.31 -7.43
N ASN A 67 -26.11 2.69 -8.36
CA ASN A 67 -25.63 4.06 -8.53
C ASN A 67 -26.76 5.08 -8.58
N THR A 68 -27.79 4.85 -9.40
CA THR A 68 -28.95 5.77 -9.53
C THR A 68 -29.74 5.93 -8.24
N VAL A 69 -29.96 4.85 -7.47
CA VAL A 69 -30.69 4.91 -6.19
C VAL A 69 -29.85 5.61 -5.12
N PHE A 70 -28.55 5.39 -5.16
CA PHE A 70 -27.62 6.03 -4.21
C PHE A 70 -27.48 7.53 -4.46
N LEU A 71 -27.47 7.99 -5.72
CA LEU A 71 -27.50 9.44 -6.05
C LEU A 71 -28.75 10.13 -5.49
N ILE A 72 -29.94 9.50 -5.65
CA ILE A 72 -31.18 10.02 -5.07
C ILE A 72 -31.13 10.03 -3.54
N ALA A 73 -30.45 9.03 -2.92
CA ALA A 73 -30.28 8.99 -1.48
C ALA A 73 -29.36 10.12 -0.98
N LEU A 74 -28.30 10.45 -1.72
CA LEU A 74 -27.41 11.59 -1.41
C LEU A 74 -28.17 12.92 -1.48
N GLU A 75 -28.98 13.11 -2.51
CA GLU A 75 -29.80 14.31 -2.66
C GLU A 75 -30.79 14.49 -1.48
N LYS A 76 -31.50 13.40 -1.11
CA LYS A 76 -32.39 13.41 0.05
C LYS A 76 -31.68 13.62 1.39
N ALA A 77 -30.43 13.17 1.50
CA ALA A 77 -29.61 13.40 2.70
C ALA A 77 -28.93 14.78 2.73
N GLY A 78 -29.22 15.67 1.75
CA GLY A 78 -28.64 17.02 1.67
C GLY A 78 -27.16 17.06 1.31
N LYS A 79 -26.64 15.96 0.73
CA LYS A 79 -25.24 15.86 0.29
C LYS A 79 -25.15 16.08 -1.22
N ASN A 80 -24.07 16.70 -1.71
CA ASN A 80 -23.93 17.07 -3.11
C ASN A 80 -23.81 15.82 -4.03
N PRO A 81 -24.80 15.51 -4.90
CA PRO A 81 -24.77 14.32 -5.75
C PRO A 81 -23.84 14.48 -6.96
N LYS A 82 -23.61 15.72 -7.44
CA LYS A 82 -22.83 15.98 -8.67
C LYS A 82 -21.39 15.52 -8.58
N GLU A 83 -20.75 15.72 -7.44
CA GLU A 83 -19.37 15.28 -7.22
C GLU A 83 -19.27 13.75 -7.12
N ALA A 84 -20.28 13.09 -6.53
CA ALA A 84 -20.34 11.65 -6.38
C ALA A 84 -20.56 10.92 -7.72
N GLU A 85 -21.28 11.54 -8.66
CA GLU A 85 -21.64 10.95 -9.96
C GLU A 85 -20.41 10.55 -10.77
N GLN A 86 -19.35 11.35 -10.73
CA GLN A 86 -18.10 11.07 -11.45
C GLN A 86 -17.47 9.74 -11.03
N TYR A 87 -17.59 9.39 -9.75
CA TYR A 87 -17.00 8.19 -9.16
C TYR A 87 -17.94 6.97 -9.15
N LEU A 88 -19.23 7.18 -9.32
CA LEU A 88 -20.27 6.13 -9.32
C LEU A 88 -20.44 5.46 -10.69
N LYS A 89 -19.34 5.29 -11.46
CA LYS A 89 -19.35 4.57 -12.74
C LYS A 89 -19.07 3.08 -12.51
N GLY A 90 -19.82 2.19 -13.19
CA GLY A 90 -19.65 0.74 -13.08
C GLY A 90 -20.28 0.14 -11.81
N GLN A 91 -19.75 -0.99 -11.35
CA GLN A 91 -20.22 -1.69 -10.14
C GLN A 91 -19.53 -1.12 -8.90
N ASN A 92 -20.31 -0.60 -7.97
CA ASN A 92 -19.80 0.06 -6.79
C ASN A 92 -20.38 -0.52 -5.50
N ALA A 93 -19.56 -0.50 -4.45
CA ALA A 93 -19.99 -0.68 -3.08
C ALA A 93 -19.64 0.59 -2.28
N VAL A 94 -20.44 0.86 -1.27
CA VAL A 94 -20.20 1.99 -0.36
C VAL A 94 -19.91 1.45 1.04
N ILE A 95 -18.85 1.96 1.64
CA ILE A 95 -18.46 1.70 3.01
C ILE A 95 -18.88 2.90 3.84
N PHE A 96 -19.75 2.70 4.81
CA PHE A 96 -20.20 3.71 5.76
C PHE A 96 -19.43 3.55 7.06
N THR A 97 -18.91 4.65 7.62
CA THR A 97 -18.11 4.62 8.83
C THR A 97 -18.19 5.91 9.64
N ASN A 98 -17.98 5.79 10.94
CA ASN A 98 -17.77 6.93 11.85
C ASN A 98 -16.29 7.12 12.21
N LYS A 99 -15.43 6.13 11.85
CA LYS A 99 -13.98 6.21 12.02
C LYS A 99 -13.34 7.04 10.90
N ASN A 100 -12.09 7.43 11.12
CA ASN A 100 -11.32 8.13 10.09
C ASN A 100 -11.26 7.27 8.80
N PRO A 101 -11.73 7.78 7.64
CA PRO A 101 -11.74 7.04 6.38
C PRO A 101 -10.36 6.54 5.94
N PHE A 102 -9.31 7.29 6.25
CA PHE A 102 -7.93 6.90 5.91
C PHE A 102 -7.47 5.67 6.68
N SER A 103 -7.87 5.52 7.96
CA SER A 103 -7.55 4.30 8.72
C SER A 103 -8.19 3.05 8.11
N ILE A 104 -9.37 3.18 7.50
CA ILE A 104 -10.04 2.08 6.79
C ILE A 104 -9.29 1.73 5.51
N ILE A 105 -8.78 2.72 4.78
CA ILE A 105 -7.98 2.47 3.58
C ILE A 105 -6.72 1.69 3.95
N PHE A 106 -5.97 2.12 4.97
CA PHE A 106 -4.79 1.40 5.46
C PHE A 106 -5.13 -0.01 5.98
N PHE A 107 -6.28 -0.16 6.64
CA PHE A 107 -6.75 -1.46 7.09
C PHE A 107 -7.02 -2.38 5.88
N LEU A 108 -7.71 -1.90 4.85
CA LEU A 108 -7.99 -2.66 3.63
C LEU A 108 -6.72 -2.97 2.82
N ASP A 109 -5.75 -2.06 2.79
CA ASP A 109 -4.46 -2.29 2.11
C ASP A 109 -3.60 -3.35 2.82
N LYS A 110 -3.68 -3.44 4.15
CA LYS A 110 -3.04 -4.51 4.93
C LYS A 110 -3.73 -5.86 4.76
N GLN A 111 -5.05 -5.85 4.58
CA GLN A 111 -5.89 -7.05 4.43
C GLN A 111 -5.92 -7.50 2.96
N LYS A 112 -4.79 -8.01 2.47
CA LYS A 112 -4.69 -8.62 1.15
C LYS A 112 -5.46 -9.95 1.16
N ILE A 113 -6.54 -10.03 0.41
CA ILE A 113 -7.34 -11.24 0.30
C ILE A 113 -6.84 -12.01 -0.92
N MET A 114 -6.32 -13.20 -0.68
CA MET A 114 -5.87 -14.11 -1.74
C MET A 114 -7.06 -14.77 -2.41
N ARG A 115 -7.11 -14.77 -3.74
CA ARG A 115 -8.12 -15.46 -4.54
C ARG A 115 -7.51 -16.39 -5.57
N GLU A 116 -8.33 -17.31 -6.05
CA GLU A 116 -8.01 -18.17 -7.18
C GLU A 116 -7.80 -17.33 -8.44
N ALA A 117 -6.82 -17.71 -9.24
CA ALA A 117 -6.51 -17.08 -10.51
C ALA A 117 -7.61 -17.40 -11.55
N ARG A 118 -7.90 -16.45 -12.41
CA ARG A 118 -8.77 -16.62 -13.57
C ARG A 118 -7.99 -16.36 -14.85
N ALA A 119 -8.42 -16.94 -15.93
CA ALA A 119 -7.86 -16.65 -17.24
C ALA A 119 -7.96 -15.13 -17.54
N GLY A 120 -6.84 -14.53 -17.96
CA GLY A 120 -6.74 -13.10 -18.22
C GLY A 120 -6.39 -12.22 -17.00
N ASP A 121 -6.24 -12.80 -15.81
CA ASP A 121 -5.69 -12.07 -14.67
C ASP A 121 -4.20 -11.77 -14.88
N VAL A 122 -3.73 -10.68 -14.29
CA VAL A 122 -2.31 -10.33 -14.25
C VAL A 122 -1.72 -10.78 -12.92
N ALA A 123 -0.62 -11.51 -12.95
CA ALA A 123 0.10 -11.93 -11.76
C ALA A 123 0.65 -10.71 -11.01
N THR A 124 0.28 -10.57 -9.75
CA THR A 124 0.76 -9.47 -8.89
C THR A 124 2.12 -9.80 -8.29
N ASN A 125 2.34 -11.08 -7.97
CA ASN A 125 3.58 -11.60 -7.40
C ASN A 125 4.08 -12.77 -8.25
N GLU A 126 5.31 -13.18 -8.00
CA GLU A 126 5.86 -14.40 -8.58
C GLU A 126 5.07 -15.63 -8.10
N ILE A 127 4.59 -16.45 -9.04
CA ILE A 127 3.83 -17.65 -8.73
C ILE A 127 4.77 -18.85 -8.90
N VAL A 128 5.12 -19.46 -7.77
CA VAL A 128 5.98 -20.63 -7.71
C VAL A 128 5.14 -21.85 -7.35
N LEU A 129 5.27 -22.91 -8.14
CA LEU A 129 4.72 -24.20 -7.81
C LEU A 129 5.78 -25.02 -7.08
N PRO A 130 5.55 -25.39 -5.81
CA PRO A 130 6.50 -26.18 -5.05
C PRO A 130 6.60 -27.61 -5.58
N ALA A 131 7.78 -28.20 -5.46
CA ALA A 131 8.00 -29.62 -5.73
C ALA A 131 7.17 -30.46 -4.76
N GLY A 132 6.53 -31.51 -5.27
CA GLY A 132 5.73 -32.41 -4.44
C GLY A 132 4.56 -33.07 -5.16
N ASN A 133 3.76 -33.79 -4.37
CA ASN A 133 2.56 -34.46 -4.86
C ASN A 133 1.44 -33.44 -5.12
N THR A 134 0.88 -33.46 -6.32
CA THR A 134 -0.24 -32.59 -6.68
C THR A 134 -1.61 -33.17 -6.30
N GLY A 135 -1.71 -34.45 -5.97
CA GLY A 135 -2.98 -35.17 -5.73
C GLY A 135 -3.86 -35.30 -6.97
N ILE A 136 -3.34 -34.93 -8.14
CA ILE A 136 -4.08 -35.02 -9.41
C ILE A 136 -3.75 -36.35 -10.10
N PRO A 137 -4.76 -37.15 -10.48
CA PRO A 137 -4.52 -38.41 -11.19
C PRO A 137 -3.93 -38.14 -12.57
N PRO A 138 -3.07 -39.05 -13.09
CA PRO A 138 -2.52 -38.95 -14.42
C PRO A 138 -3.64 -39.01 -15.47
N GLY A 139 -3.66 -38.03 -16.37
CA GLY A 139 -4.69 -37.90 -17.40
C GLY A 139 -4.42 -36.69 -18.31
N PRO A 140 -5.47 -36.07 -18.87
CA PRO A 140 -5.33 -34.96 -19.82
C PRO A 140 -4.55 -33.74 -19.22
N MET A 141 -4.48 -33.65 -17.89
CA MET A 141 -3.76 -32.58 -17.20
C MET A 141 -2.25 -32.61 -17.39
N ILE A 142 -1.65 -33.78 -17.67
CA ILE A 142 -0.21 -33.89 -17.96
C ILE A 142 0.17 -33.00 -19.14
N SER A 143 -0.70 -32.93 -20.15
CA SER A 143 -0.50 -32.03 -21.29
C SER A 143 -0.42 -30.55 -20.89
N ASN A 144 -1.22 -30.11 -19.91
CA ASN A 144 -1.20 -28.72 -19.41
C ASN A 144 0.10 -28.43 -18.66
N PHE A 145 0.60 -29.36 -17.83
CA PHE A 145 1.90 -29.23 -17.17
C PHE A 145 3.05 -29.14 -18.20
N ASN A 146 3.03 -29.97 -19.26
CA ASN A 146 4.05 -29.94 -20.31
C ASN A 146 4.03 -28.62 -21.11
N LYS A 147 2.83 -28.11 -21.45
CA LYS A 147 2.68 -26.80 -22.13
C LYS A 147 3.24 -25.66 -21.33
N LEU A 148 3.13 -25.71 -20.00
CA LEU A 148 3.65 -24.70 -19.08
C LEU A 148 5.13 -24.93 -18.71
N GLY A 149 5.79 -25.95 -19.29
CA GLY A 149 7.20 -26.25 -19.03
C GLY A 149 7.49 -26.75 -17.61
N ILE A 150 6.48 -27.30 -16.91
CA ILE A 150 6.61 -27.82 -15.56
C ILE A 150 7.11 -29.26 -15.61
N PRO A 151 8.30 -29.56 -15.05
CA PRO A 151 8.82 -30.94 -15.04
C PRO A 151 8.00 -31.79 -14.07
N THR A 152 7.29 -32.78 -14.60
CA THR A 152 6.44 -33.67 -13.81
C THR A 152 6.88 -35.11 -13.93
N ARG A 153 6.59 -35.93 -12.90
CA ARG A 153 6.75 -37.39 -12.88
C ARG A 153 5.43 -37.99 -12.39
N VAL A 154 5.13 -39.19 -12.85
CA VAL A 154 3.98 -39.95 -12.35
C VAL A 154 4.49 -40.95 -11.33
N GLN A 155 4.05 -40.80 -10.08
CA GLN A 155 4.37 -41.70 -8.96
C GLN A 155 3.11 -41.96 -8.14
N GLU A 156 2.93 -43.18 -7.69
CA GLU A 156 1.81 -43.61 -6.83
C GLU A 156 0.43 -43.21 -7.37
N GLY A 157 0.23 -43.27 -8.70
CA GLY A 157 -1.04 -42.87 -9.32
C GLY A 157 -1.38 -41.41 -9.29
N SER A 158 -0.40 -40.54 -8.99
CA SER A 158 -0.55 -39.08 -8.95
C SER A 158 0.56 -38.39 -9.74
N ILE A 159 0.31 -37.16 -10.17
CA ILE A 159 1.32 -36.31 -10.82
C ILE A 159 2.15 -35.65 -9.72
N TRP A 160 3.47 -35.76 -9.81
CA TRP A 160 4.44 -35.11 -8.91
C TRP A 160 5.21 -34.06 -9.67
N ILE A 161 5.38 -32.89 -9.06
CA ILE A 161 6.26 -31.83 -9.57
C ILE A 161 7.68 -32.14 -9.13
N ALA A 162 8.61 -32.25 -10.09
CA ALA A 162 9.97 -32.70 -9.82
C ALA A 162 10.85 -31.63 -9.12
N LYS A 163 10.59 -30.35 -9.38
CA LYS A 163 11.32 -29.24 -8.78
C LYS A 163 10.43 -28.00 -8.70
N ASP A 164 10.77 -27.10 -7.79
CA ASP A 164 10.11 -25.78 -7.71
C ASP A 164 10.21 -25.07 -9.06
N THR A 165 9.07 -24.67 -9.58
CA THR A 165 8.99 -24.07 -10.92
C THR A 165 8.21 -22.76 -10.86
N VAL A 166 8.83 -21.69 -11.35
CA VAL A 166 8.18 -20.39 -11.53
C VAL A 166 7.30 -20.48 -12.77
N VAL A 167 5.98 -20.30 -12.59
CA VAL A 167 4.99 -20.42 -13.68
C VAL A 167 4.45 -19.08 -14.17
N ALA A 168 4.60 -18.03 -13.39
CA ALA A 168 4.31 -16.68 -13.80
C ALA A 168 5.15 -15.67 -12.99
N ARG A 169 5.61 -14.61 -13.65
CA ARG A 169 6.31 -13.47 -13.03
C ARG A 169 5.34 -12.32 -12.80
N PRO A 170 5.68 -11.38 -11.94
CA PRO A 170 4.88 -10.16 -11.76
C PRO A 170 4.70 -9.43 -13.10
N GLY A 171 3.44 -9.18 -13.47
CA GLY A 171 3.08 -8.55 -14.75
C GLY A 171 2.65 -9.53 -15.86
N ASP A 172 2.88 -10.83 -15.72
CA ASP A 172 2.46 -11.82 -16.71
C ASP A 172 0.94 -12.05 -16.68
N VAL A 173 0.35 -12.24 -17.86
CA VAL A 173 -1.07 -12.57 -17.99
C VAL A 173 -1.25 -14.09 -17.80
N ILE A 174 -2.16 -14.47 -16.92
CA ILE A 174 -2.44 -15.87 -16.60
C ILE A 174 -3.23 -16.53 -17.74
N SER A 175 -2.64 -17.56 -18.33
CA SER A 175 -3.31 -18.37 -19.38
C SER A 175 -4.44 -19.22 -18.79
N PRO A 176 -5.44 -19.62 -19.60
CA PRO A 176 -6.53 -20.48 -19.15
C PRO A 176 -6.03 -21.80 -18.53
N GLU A 177 -5.00 -22.40 -19.14
CA GLU A 177 -4.41 -23.65 -18.68
C GLU A 177 -3.75 -23.49 -17.31
N LEU A 178 -3.03 -22.36 -17.10
CA LEU A 178 -2.40 -22.06 -15.82
C LEU A 178 -3.45 -21.79 -14.74
N ALA A 179 -4.52 -21.04 -15.06
CA ALA A 179 -5.61 -20.77 -14.13
C ALA A 179 -6.32 -22.04 -13.65
N GLU A 180 -6.59 -22.99 -14.59
CA GLU A 180 -7.19 -24.27 -14.25
C GLU A 180 -6.28 -25.09 -13.33
N LEU A 181 -4.98 -25.12 -13.63
CA LEU A 181 -3.98 -25.85 -12.85
C LEU A 181 -3.88 -25.29 -11.43
N LEU A 182 -3.77 -23.99 -11.28
CA LEU A 182 -3.70 -23.31 -9.98
C LEU A 182 -4.95 -23.55 -9.14
N THR A 183 -6.13 -23.55 -9.78
CA THR A 183 -7.42 -23.83 -9.11
C THR A 183 -7.47 -25.28 -8.60
N LYS A 184 -7.03 -26.26 -9.42
CA LYS A 184 -7.00 -27.69 -9.01
C LYS A 184 -5.99 -27.96 -7.91
N LEU A 185 -4.88 -27.24 -7.87
CA LEU A 185 -3.90 -27.27 -6.78
C LEU A 185 -4.36 -26.52 -5.52
N GLY A 186 -5.51 -25.84 -5.56
CA GLY A 186 -6.04 -25.05 -4.43
C GLY A 186 -5.22 -23.81 -4.10
N LEU A 187 -4.33 -23.38 -5.02
CA LEU A 187 -3.49 -22.22 -4.83
C LEU A 187 -4.27 -20.93 -5.12
N LYS A 188 -4.06 -19.92 -4.29
CA LYS A 188 -4.69 -18.60 -4.41
C LYS A 188 -3.62 -17.52 -4.57
N PRO A 189 -2.97 -17.43 -5.75
CA PRO A 189 -1.82 -16.58 -5.95
C PRO A 189 -2.17 -15.11 -6.18
N ILE A 190 -3.44 -14.78 -6.49
CA ILE A 190 -3.84 -13.44 -6.86
C ILE A 190 -4.31 -12.66 -5.64
N GLU A 191 -3.62 -11.56 -5.37
CA GLU A 191 -4.06 -10.59 -4.36
C GLU A 191 -5.23 -9.77 -4.91
N SER A 192 -6.31 -9.74 -4.18
CA SER A 192 -7.47 -8.88 -4.49
C SER A 192 -7.78 -7.97 -3.34
N LYS A 193 -7.95 -6.69 -3.64
CA LYS A 193 -8.35 -5.68 -2.67
C LYS A 193 -9.48 -4.82 -3.21
N LEU A 194 -10.26 -4.24 -2.30
CA LEU A 194 -11.26 -3.24 -2.64
C LEU A 194 -10.56 -1.96 -3.09
N GLN A 195 -10.76 -1.57 -4.34
CA GLN A 195 -10.22 -0.30 -4.85
C GLN A 195 -11.15 0.85 -4.43
N ILE A 196 -10.66 1.75 -3.59
CA ILE A 196 -11.38 2.95 -3.21
C ILE A 196 -11.26 3.98 -4.34
N LYS A 197 -12.40 4.46 -4.83
CA LYS A 197 -12.49 5.48 -5.88
C LYS A 197 -12.60 6.88 -5.32
N ALA A 198 -13.34 7.04 -4.22
CA ALA A 198 -13.57 8.33 -3.61
C ALA A 198 -13.90 8.20 -2.13
N ILE A 199 -13.59 9.23 -1.38
CA ILE A 199 -13.83 9.37 0.05
C ILE A 199 -14.68 10.63 0.24
N TYR A 200 -15.80 10.50 0.94
CA TYR A 200 -16.59 11.66 1.37
C TYR A 200 -16.17 12.09 2.77
N LEU A 201 -15.72 13.33 2.89
CA LEU A 201 -15.24 13.98 4.10
C LEU A 201 -15.92 15.36 4.22
N ASP A 202 -16.70 15.56 5.27
CA ASP A 202 -17.26 16.85 5.68
C ASP A 202 -17.77 17.75 4.52
N GLY A 203 -18.53 17.16 3.60
CA GLY A 203 -19.15 17.87 2.49
C GLY A 203 -18.36 17.85 1.17
N ARG A 204 -17.13 17.32 1.14
CA ARG A 204 -16.29 17.22 -0.06
C ARG A 204 -15.99 15.77 -0.41
N ILE A 205 -15.83 15.51 -1.69
CA ILE A 205 -15.41 14.20 -2.19
C ILE A 205 -13.95 14.31 -2.65
N ILE A 206 -13.10 13.48 -2.08
CA ILE A 206 -11.67 13.44 -2.36
C ILE A 206 -11.34 12.11 -3.01
N SER A 207 -10.57 12.12 -4.10
CA SER A 207 -10.01 10.89 -4.68
C SER A 207 -8.79 10.45 -3.87
N PRO A 208 -8.60 9.15 -3.59
CA PRO A 208 -7.35 8.65 -3.00
C PRO A 208 -6.11 8.94 -3.83
N LYS A 209 -6.29 9.17 -5.14
CA LYS A 209 -5.19 9.56 -6.04
C LYS A 209 -4.71 11.00 -5.80
N ASP A 210 -5.60 11.88 -5.34
CA ASP A 210 -5.29 13.28 -5.06
C ASP A 210 -4.58 13.44 -3.71
N VAL A 211 -4.68 12.43 -2.86
CA VAL A 211 -3.98 12.35 -1.58
C VAL A 211 -2.97 11.20 -1.67
N GLU A 212 -1.70 11.54 -1.81
CA GLU A 212 -0.63 10.54 -1.72
C GLU A 212 -0.66 9.91 -0.32
N LEU A 213 -1.33 8.75 -0.22
CA LEU A 213 -1.48 8.00 1.04
C LEU A 213 -0.27 7.11 1.34
N ASP A 214 0.85 7.34 0.68
CA ASP A 214 2.09 6.62 0.97
C ASP A 214 2.75 7.17 2.23
N VAL A 215 2.45 6.53 3.35
CA VAL A 215 3.03 6.88 4.67
C VAL A 215 4.56 6.82 4.65
N LYS A 216 5.13 5.93 3.84
CA LYS A 216 6.57 5.75 3.73
C LYS A 216 7.20 6.97 3.07
N LEU A 217 6.62 7.40 1.95
CA LEU A 217 7.05 8.61 1.23
C LEU A 217 6.99 9.86 2.12
N TRP A 218 5.90 10.03 2.87
CA TRP A 218 5.74 11.17 3.77
C TRP A 218 6.70 11.14 4.95
N ARG A 219 6.99 9.96 5.49
CA ARG A 219 8.00 9.78 6.53
C ARG A 219 9.39 10.16 6.01
N ASP A 220 9.74 9.72 4.81
CA ASP A 220 11.04 10.00 4.19
C ASP A 220 11.17 11.50 3.87
N ARG A 221 10.12 12.13 3.33
CA ARG A 221 10.07 13.58 3.12
C ARG A 221 10.22 14.37 4.42
N LEU A 222 9.53 13.96 5.49
CA LEU A 222 9.62 14.60 6.80
C LEU A 222 11.02 14.45 7.41
N SER A 223 11.60 13.25 7.34
CA SER A 223 12.97 12.99 7.80
C SER A 223 13.98 13.82 7.03
N SER A 224 13.86 13.89 5.71
CA SER A 224 14.70 14.71 4.85
C SER A 224 14.58 16.21 5.19
N ALA A 225 13.35 16.71 5.33
CA ALA A 225 13.12 18.10 5.69
C ALA A 225 13.69 18.44 7.08
N HIS A 226 13.54 17.54 8.07
CA HIS A 226 14.15 17.72 9.38
C HIS A 226 15.68 17.78 9.31
N THR A 227 16.30 16.86 8.56
CA THR A 227 17.78 16.84 8.36
C THR A 227 18.27 18.12 7.68
N GLN A 228 17.54 18.60 6.66
CA GLN A 228 17.89 19.86 5.97
C GLN A 228 17.76 21.06 6.90
N ALA A 229 16.70 21.13 7.69
CA ALA A 229 16.50 22.20 8.67
C ALA A 229 17.60 22.18 9.77
N TYR A 230 17.95 20.98 10.26
CA TYR A 230 19.04 20.82 11.22
C TYR A 230 20.39 21.26 10.64
N ASN A 231 20.71 20.83 9.43
CA ASN A 231 21.96 21.20 8.75
C ASN A 231 22.03 22.73 8.49
N LEU A 232 20.90 23.34 8.11
CA LEU A 232 20.82 24.78 7.93
C LEU A 232 21.08 25.51 9.25
N ALA A 233 20.40 25.11 10.32
CA ALA A 233 20.59 25.70 11.66
C ALA A 233 22.01 25.51 12.17
N PHE A 234 22.63 24.36 11.95
CA PHE A 234 24.00 24.05 12.31
C PHE A 234 25.01 24.93 11.54
N ASN A 235 24.84 25.07 10.22
CA ASN A 235 25.73 25.86 9.39
C ASN A 235 25.58 27.38 9.60
N ALA A 236 24.33 27.82 9.89
CA ALA A 236 24.04 29.20 10.22
C ALA A 236 24.34 29.55 11.69
N ALA A 237 24.87 28.61 12.47
CA ALA A 237 25.17 28.75 13.91
C ALA A 237 23.99 29.29 14.74
N LEU A 238 22.76 28.87 14.40
CA LEU A 238 21.55 29.29 15.13
C LEU A 238 21.52 28.63 16.52
N PRO A 239 21.38 29.41 17.63
CA PRO A 239 21.44 28.88 18.99
C PRO A 239 20.13 28.18 19.40
N LEU A 240 19.74 27.14 18.67
CA LEU A 240 18.58 26.31 19.00
C LEU A 240 18.99 25.23 20.02
N PRO A 241 18.16 24.90 21.01
CA PRO A 241 18.47 23.92 22.04
C PRO A 241 18.92 22.55 21.48
N GLN A 242 18.37 22.15 20.34
CA GLN A 242 18.66 20.87 19.69
C GLN A 242 20.01 20.85 18.94
N VAL A 243 20.45 22.00 18.46
CA VAL A 243 21.66 22.16 17.62
C VAL A 243 22.85 22.68 18.43
N LEU A 244 22.57 23.39 19.53
CA LEU A 244 23.57 24.05 20.36
C LEU A 244 24.72 23.13 20.82
N PRO A 245 24.48 21.90 21.32
CA PRO A 245 25.57 21.00 21.70
C PRO A 245 26.53 20.67 20.54
N ALA A 246 25.98 20.51 19.34
CA ALA A 246 26.78 20.21 18.15
C ALA A 246 27.59 21.42 17.69
N ILE A 247 27.03 22.63 17.77
CA ILE A 247 27.74 23.89 17.45
C ILE A 247 28.89 24.11 18.42
N ILE A 248 28.66 23.90 19.73
CA ILE A 248 29.74 24.04 20.76
C ILE A 248 30.81 23.00 20.50
N GLY A 249 30.46 21.75 20.21
CA GLY A 249 31.41 20.70 19.85
C GLY A 249 32.27 21.06 18.63
N LYS A 250 31.61 21.60 17.58
CA LYS A 250 32.28 22.08 16.37
C LYS A 250 33.27 23.20 16.69
N ALA A 251 32.84 24.21 17.41
CA ALA A 251 33.69 25.35 17.80
C ALA A 251 34.90 24.90 18.63
N HIS A 252 34.70 23.96 19.55
CA HIS A 252 35.77 23.38 20.36
C HIS A 252 36.81 22.64 19.48
N MET A 253 36.36 21.81 18.55
CA MET A 253 37.27 21.09 17.64
C MET A 253 38.02 22.04 16.70
N GLU A 254 37.37 23.09 16.20
CA GLU A 254 37.99 24.12 15.37
C GLU A 254 39.05 24.92 16.14
N ALA A 255 38.75 25.23 17.40
CA ALA A 255 39.74 25.90 18.28
C ALA A 255 40.97 25.02 18.53
N ILE A 256 40.79 23.73 18.81
CA ILE A 256 41.92 22.77 18.97
C ILE A 256 42.71 22.65 17.66
N ALA A 257 42.04 22.52 16.52
CA ALA A 257 42.70 22.44 15.22
C ALA A 257 43.51 23.71 14.89
N LEU A 258 42.95 24.88 15.20
CA LEU A 258 43.67 26.15 15.04
C LEU A 258 44.90 26.22 15.94
N ALA A 259 44.78 25.86 17.23
CA ALA A 259 45.90 25.80 18.18
C ALA A 259 46.98 24.83 17.71
N ALA A 260 46.61 23.66 17.18
CA ALA A 260 47.53 22.68 16.62
C ALA A 260 48.22 23.17 15.34
N GLN A 261 47.55 23.95 14.50
CA GLN A 261 48.15 24.56 13.31
C GLN A 261 49.13 25.68 13.67
N ALA A 262 48.78 26.51 14.65
CA ALA A 262 49.61 27.60 15.13
C ALA A 262 50.78 27.13 16.01
N GLY A 263 50.86 25.82 16.36
CA GLY A 263 51.87 25.29 17.26
C GLY A 263 51.71 25.75 18.72
N PHE A 264 50.50 26.26 19.09
CA PHE A 264 50.24 26.73 20.45
C PHE A 264 50.08 25.56 21.41
N PRO A 265 50.87 25.43 22.49
CA PRO A 265 50.88 24.28 23.38
C PRO A 265 49.73 24.27 24.38
N ALA A 266 48.48 24.36 23.89
CA ALA A 266 47.31 24.14 24.72
C ALA A 266 47.23 22.67 25.15
N LYS A 267 46.87 22.39 26.40
CA LYS A 267 46.84 21.04 26.98
C LYS A 267 46.06 20.04 26.09
N GLU A 268 44.99 20.50 25.48
CA GLU A 268 44.11 19.68 24.61
C GLU A 268 44.63 19.58 23.16
N ALA A 269 45.46 20.53 22.69
CA ALA A 269 46.05 20.52 21.36
C ALA A 269 47.39 19.76 21.29
N VAL A 270 48.07 19.54 22.40
CA VAL A 270 49.39 18.85 22.45
C VAL A 270 49.35 17.46 21.78
N PRO A 271 48.38 16.58 22.04
CA PRO A 271 48.34 15.27 21.35
C PRO A 271 48.26 15.40 19.83
N MET A 272 47.52 16.40 19.33
CA MET A 272 47.35 16.64 17.90
C MET A 272 48.60 17.23 17.25
N ILE A 273 49.31 18.10 17.99
CA ILE A 273 50.63 18.64 17.57
C ILE A 273 51.65 17.52 17.45
N LEU A 274 51.76 16.64 18.45
CA LEU A 274 52.65 15.49 18.44
C LEU A 274 52.35 14.52 17.31
N ALA A 275 51.06 14.17 17.11
CA ALA A 275 50.68 13.31 16.02
C ALA A 275 51.00 13.90 14.63
N LYS A 276 50.80 15.22 14.46
CA LYS A 276 51.21 15.94 13.24
C LYS A 276 52.71 15.91 13.01
N ALA A 277 53.49 16.16 14.04
CA ALA A 277 54.95 16.13 13.96
C ALA A 277 55.48 14.71 13.63
N GLU A 278 54.91 13.68 14.25
CA GLU A 278 55.21 12.27 13.95
C GLU A 278 54.89 11.89 12.51
N ALA A 279 53.69 12.29 12.03
CA ALA A 279 53.28 12.02 10.65
C ALA A 279 54.21 12.73 9.64
N GLN A 280 54.60 13.98 9.92
CA GLN A 280 55.55 14.72 9.08
C GLN A 280 56.93 14.09 9.07
N ALA A 281 57.42 13.65 10.24
CA ALA A 281 58.72 12.95 10.35
C ALA A 281 58.67 11.63 9.58
N LYS A 282 57.63 10.83 9.71
CA LYS A 282 57.47 9.58 8.95
C LYS A 282 57.42 9.82 7.44
N ALA A 283 56.63 10.78 6.99
CA ALA A 283 56.56 11.13 5.58
C ALA A 283 57.89 11.62 5.00
N LEU A 284 58.66 12.38 5.79
CA LEU A 284 60.01 12.81 5.40
C LEU A 284 60.98 11.63 5.33
N TYR A 285 60.93 10.74 6.33
CA TYR A 285 61.76 9.51 6.37
C TYR A 285 61.46 8.61 5.15
N GLU A 286 60.21 8.37 4.81
CA GLU A 286 59.84 7.59 3.63
C GLU A 286 60.33 8.23 2.31
N LYS A 287 60.23 9.55 2.17
CA LYS A 287 60.78 10.27 1.02
C LYS A 287 62.31 10.14 0.94
N LEU A 288 63.04 10.24 2.07
CA LEU A 288 64.45 10.07 2.12
C LEU A 288 64.87 8.65 1.76
N LYS A 289 64.16 7.64 2.26
CA LYS A 289 64.44 6.23 1.95
C LYS A 289 64.14 5.91 0.47
N ALA A 290 63.17 6.59 -0.18
CA ALA A 290 62.95 6.48 -1.61
C ALA A 290 64.10 7.07 -2.47
N ILE A 291 64.78 8.09 -1.97
CA ILE A 291 65.93 8.74 -2.66
C ILE A 291 67.25 8.03 -2.39
N LYS A 292 67.45 7.54 -1.15
CA LYS A 292 68.61 6.76 -0.74
C LYS A 292 68.18 5.50 0.01
N PRO A 293 68.14 4.33 -0.67
CA PRO A 293 67.69 3.07 -0.07
C PRO A 293 68.55 2.52 1.05
N GLU A 294 69.76 3.09 1.24
CA GLU A 294 70.78 2.65 2.24
C GLU A 294 70.69 3.41 3.58
N LEU A 295 69.70 4.26 3.77
CA LEU A 295 69.38 4.92 5.04
C LEU A 295 68.31 4.10 5.75
#